data_2d9c84332144b5d51e858ae85d80dd65
#
_entry.id   2d9c84332144b5d51e858ae85d80dd65
#
_cell.length_a   1.000
_cell.length_b   1.000
_cell.length_c   1.000
_cell.angle_alpha   90.00
_cell.angle_beta   90.00
_cell.angle_gamma   90.00
#
_symmetry.space_group_name_H-M   'P 1'
#
loop_
_entity.id
_entity.type
_entity.pdbx_description
1 polymer ?
#
loop_
_entity_poly.entity_id
_entity_poly.type
_entity_poly.pdbx_seq_one_letter_code
_entity_poly.pdbx_strand_id
1 'polypeptide(L)'
;MVDRSETFVKGRGEKNFRPPPFSRGGGYGTLTPGDYIMIRIQNIPLPIGGDLELLRRRAGKALGVRPGAIEDLVLVRQSIDARKKQDVHYVYTVDVSLKSGEEQAVERAGKKNIALVTPKPYVFPEVKRRSGTMPVVVGMGPAGLFAALFLARNCIL
;
A
#
# COMPACT_ATOMS: atom_id res chain seq x y z
N MET A 1 26.19 24.57 -34.40
CA MET A 1 24.80 24.71 -33.89
C MET A 1 24.21 23.31 -33.93
N VAL A 2 24.38 22.57 -32.84
CA VAL A 2 23.98 21.16 -32.71
C VAL A 2 22.81 21.10 -31.75
N ASP A 3 21.66 20.78 -32.32
CA ASP A 3 20.41 20.54 -31.62
C ASP A 3 20.51 19.23 -30.80
N ARG A 4 20.49 19.36 -29.48
CA ARG A 4 20.34 18.24 -28.54
C ARG A 4 18.89 18.16 -28.12
N SER A 5 18.05 17.65 -28.98
CA SER A 5 16.70 17.23 -28.57
C SER A 5 16.81 15.95 -27.75
N GLU A 6 16.42 16.11 -26.49
CA GLU A 6 16.37 15.13 -25.44
C GLU A 6 15.55 13.90 -25.82
N THR A 7 16.22 12.76 -25.90
CA THR A 7 15.54 11.47 -25.94
C THR A 7 15.11 11.10 -24.53
N PHE A 8 13.94 11.58 -24.14
CA PHE A 8 13.27 11.11 -22.92
C PHE A 8 12.85 9.65 -23.12
N VAL A 9 13.63 8.75 -22.54
CA VAL A 9 13.30 7.33 -22.52
C VAL A 9 12.03 7.14 -21.68
N LYS A 10 10.91 7.03 -22.38
CA LYS A 10 9.61 6.70 -21.82
C LYS A 10 9.66 5.29 -21.23
N GLY A 11 9.93 5.20 -19.92
CA GLY A 11 9.93 3.95 -19.16
C GLY A 11 8.55 3.27 -19.27
N ARG A 12 8.49 2.17 -20.01
CA ARG A 12 7.36 1.24 -19.98
C ARG A 12 7.31 0.60 -18.61
N GLY A 13 6.35 0.97 -17.78
CA GLY A 13 6.16 0.30 -16.49
C GLY A 13 5.23 0.95 -15.49
N GLU A 14 4.55 2.05 -15.82
CA GLU A 14 3.47 2.57 -14.96
C GLU A 14 2.16 1.81 -15.21
N LYS A 15 2.11 0.55 -14.81
CA LYS A 15 0.84 -0.17 -14.72
C LYS A 15 0.50 -0.36 -13.25
N ASN A 16 -0.39 0.54 -12.78
CA ASN A 16 -1.33 0.33 -11.69
C ASN A 16 -0.75 0.14 -10.27
N PHE A 17 -0.05 1.17 -9.77
CA PHE A 17 -0.17 1.45 -8.34
C PHE A 17 -1.61 1.96 -8.12
N ARG A 18 -2.52 1.09 -7.75
CA ARG A 18 -3.81 1.48 -7.20
C ARG A 18 -3.57 1.78 -5.73
N PRO A 19 -3.60 3.05 -5.29
CA PRO A 19 -3.65 3.31 -3.86
C PRO A 19 -4.91 2.63 -3.30
N PRO A 20 -4.89 2.18 -2.04
CA PRO A 20 -6.08 1.61 -1.41
C PRO A 20 -7.26 2.54 -1.64
N PRO A 21 -8.46 2.03 -1.88
CA PRO A 21 -9.59 2.81 -2.34
C PRO A 21 -10.00 3.87 -1.33
N PHE A 22 -9.45 5.08 -1.48
CA PHE A 22 -10.07 6.30 -0.99
C PHE A 22 -11.09 6.74 -2.04
N SER A 23 -12.11 5.93 -2.29
CA SER A 23 -13.16 6.30 -3.23
C SER A 23 -14.35 6.87 -2.49
N ARG A 24 -14.60 8.16 -2.72
CA ARG A 24 -15.96 8.67 -2.68
C ARG A 24 -16.77 7.94 -3.75
N GLY A 25 -17.83 7.22 -3.32
CA GLY A 25 -18.97 6.90 -4.16
C GLY A 25 -18.72 5.92 -5.30
N GLY A 26 -18.85 4.64 -5.02
CA GLY A 26 -19.03 3.58 -5.99
C GLY A 26 -19.26 2.29 -5.24
N GLY A 27 -20.48 1.74 -5.33
CA GLY A 27 -21.06 0.65 -4.56
C GLY A 27 -20.18 -0.58 -4.35
N TYR A 28 -19.33 -0.50 -3.36
CA TYR A 28 -18.83 -1.63 -2.63
C TYR A 28 -19.62 -1.67 -1.33
N GLY A 29 -20.23 -2.81 -1.02
CA GLY A 29 -20.97 -2.99 0.22
C GLY A 29 -20.23 -2.36 1.37
N THR A 30 -20.92 -1.68 2.24
CA THR A 30 -20.44 -1.04 3.46
C THR A 30 -19.74 -2.09 4.33
N LEU A 31 -18.47 -2.41 3.99
CA LEU A 31 -17.60 -3.13 4.90
C LEU A 31 -17.25 -2.13 6.00
N THR A 32 -17.81 -2.35 7.17
CA THR A 32 -17.48 -1.59 8.36
C THR A 32 -15.98 -1.70 8.63
N PRO A 33 -15.31 -0.60 9.02
CA PRO A 33 -13.93 -0.65 9.42
C PRO A 33 -13.77 -1.64 10.58
N GLY A 34 -13.20 -2.80 10.32
CA GLY A 34 -13.01 -3.87 11.31
C GLY A 34 -13.45 -5.26 10.87
N ASP A 35 -14.20 -5.41 9.78
CA ASP A 35 -14.84 -6.68 9.43
C ASP A 35 -14.05 -7.55 8.45
N TYR A 36 -12.91 -7.08 7.91
CA TYR A 36 -12.13 -7.92 7.05
C TYR A 36 -10.73 -8.18 7.60
N ILE A 37 -10.38 -9.45 7.63
CA ILE A 37 -9.07 -9.94 8.04
C ILE A 37 -8.20 -10.05 6.81
N MET A 38 -6.96 -9.60 6.91
CA MET A 38 -5.94 -9.80 5.87
C MET A 38 -4.76 -10.58 6.45
N ILE A 39 -3.99 -11.18 5.58
CA ILE A 39 -2.76 -11.88 5.95
C ILE A 39 -1.59 -10.99 5.64
N ARG A 40 -0.86 -10.54 6.66
CA ARG A 40 0.41 -9.83 6.48
C ARG A 40 1.54 -10.81 6.29
N ILE A 41 2.26 -10.66 5.18
CA ILE A 41 3.45 -11.44 4.88
C ILE A 41 4.63 -10.47 4.84
N GLN A 42 5.59 -10.70 5.72
CA GLN A 42 6.80 -9.89 5.81
C GLN A 42 7.99 -10.59 5.14
N ASN A 43 8.99 -9.79 4.78
CA ASN A 43 10.28 -10.26 4.28
C ASN A 43 10.17 -11.12 3.00
N ILE A 44 9.40 -10.67 2.02
CA ILE A 44 9.37 -11.29 0.71
C ILE A 44 10.49 -10.67 -0.14
N PRO A 45 11.57 -11.40 -0.45
CA PRO A 45 12.62 -10.88 -1.31
C PRO A 45 12.16 -10.86 -2.76
N LEU A 46 12.53 -9.82 -3.51
CA LEU A 46 12.26 -9.70 -4.94
C LEU A 46 13.50 -9.11 -5.63
N PRO A 47 13.93 -9.61 -6.78
CA PRO A 47 15.03 -9.00 -7.52
C PRO A 47 14.66 -7.59 -7.97
N ILE A 48 15.66 -6.74 -8.21
CA ILE A 48 15.46 -5.42 -8.79
C ILE A 48 14.81 -5.59 -10.16
N GLY A 49 13.72 -4.85 -10.42
CA GLY A 49 12.91 -5.00 -11.64
C GLY A 49 11.85 -6.11 -11.60
N GLY A 50 11.72 -6.82 -10.48
CA GLY A 50 10.62 -7.77 -10.31
C GLY A 50 9.26 -7.07 -10.30
N ASP A 51 8.29 -7.66 -10.98
CA ASP A 51 6.94 -7.14 -11.15
C ASP A 51 5.97 -7.60 -10.04
N LEU A 52 4.78 -7.01 -10.06
CA LEU A 52 3.70 -7.33 -9.10
C LEU A 52 3.25 -8.80 -9.21
N GLU A 53 3.30 -9.37 -10.41
CA GLU A 53 2.90 -10.76 -10.64
C GLU A 53 3.87 -11.73 -9.97
N LEU A 54 5.17 -11.44 -10.03
CA LEU A 54 6.18 -12.21 -9.32
C LEU A 54 6.01 -12.10 -7.80
N LEU A 55 5.65 -10.89 -7.29
CA LEU A 55 5.34 -10.67 -5.89
C LEU A 55 4.13 -11.50 -5.44
N ARG A 56 3.05 -11.51 -6.23
CA ARG A 56 1.84 -12.32 -6.00
C ARG A 56 2.16 -13.82 -5.96
N ARG A 57 2.97 -14.29 -6.91
CA ARG A 57 3.42 -15.71 -6.91
C ARG A 57 4.24 -16.07 -5.68
N ARG A 58 5.15 -15.19 -5.24
CA ARG A 58 5.94 -15.41 -4.01
C ARG A 58 5.08 -15.38 -2.76
N ALA A 59 4.12 -14.47 -2.68
CA ALA A 59 3.14 -14.42 -1.59
C ALA A 59 2.30 -15.70 -1.53
N GLY A 60 1.78 -16.18 -2.67
CA GLY A 60 1.07 -17.45 -2.76
C GLY A 60 1.91 -18.65 -2.32
N LYS A 61 3.18 -18.69 -2.75
CA LYS A 61 4.13 -19.75 -2.31
C LYS A 61 4.40 -19.68 -0.80
N ALA A 62 4.48 -18.47 -0.23
CA ALA A 62 4.70 -18.31 1.22
C ALA A 62 3.53 -18.84 2.05
N LEU A 63 2.29 -18.66 1.56
CA LEU A 63 1.04 -19.14 2.17
C LEU A 63 0.69 -20.59 1.81
N GLY A 64 1.37 -21.21 0.83
CA GLY A 64 1.01 -22.52 0.31
C GLY A 64 -0.31 -22.52 -0.48
N VAL A 65 -0.67 -21.38 -1.10
CA VAL A 65 -1.89 -21.25 -1.92
C VAL A 65 -1.54 -20.94 -3.38
N ARG A 66 -2.46 -21.25 -4.28
CA ARG A 66 -2.31 -20.88 -5.69
C ARG A 66 -2.39 -19.36 -5.83
N PRO A 67 -1.63 -18.70 -6.72
CA PRO A 67 -1.70 -17.24 -6.93
C PRO A 67 -3.11 -16.73 -7.24
N GLY A 68 -3.92 -17.52 -7.93
CA GLY A 68 -5.32 -17.20 -8.23
C GLY A 68 -6.29 -17.28 -7.05
N ALA A 69 -5.86 -17.79 -5.89
CA ALA A 69 -6.63 -17.75 -4.65
C ALA A 69 -6.49 -16.40 -3.93
N ILE A 70 -5.46 -15.62 -4.28
CA ILE A 70 -5.25 -14.27 -3.77
C ILE A 70 -6.23 -13.34 -4.50
N GLU A 71 -7.16 -12.77 -3.75
CA GLU A 71 -8.13 -11.81 -4.26
C GLU A 71 -7.48 -10.43 -4.40
N ASP A 72 -6.91 -9.93 -3.32
CA ASP A 72 -6.24 -8.64 -3.32
C ASP A 72 -4.84 -8.74 -2.68
N LEU A 73 -3.94 -7.84 -3.10
CA LEU A 73 -2.59 -7.72 -2.58
C LEU A 73 -2.23 -6.25 -2.45
N VAL A 74 -2.06 -5.82 -1.21
CA VAL A 74 -1.73 -4.45 -0.85
C VAL A 74 -0.26 -4.35 -0.43
N LEU A 75 0.48 -3.46 -1.06
CA LEU A 75 1.86 -3.17 -0.67
C LEU A 75 1.88 -2.32 0.61
N VAL A 76 2.41 -2.87 1.70
CA VAL A 76 2.54 -2.18 2.98
C VAL A 76 3.89 -1.49 3.09
N ARG A 77 4.96 -2.18 2.68
CA ARG A 77 6.31 -1.66 2.77
C ARG A 77 7.21 -2.26 1.69
N GLN A 78 8.07 -1.42 1.15
CA GLN A 78 9.20 -1.81 0.30
C GLN A 78 10.49 -1.28 0.93
N SER A 79 11.50 -2.11 1.03
CA SER A 79 12.85 -1.74 1.46
C SER A 79 13.88 -2.41 0.57
N ILE A 80 15.11 -1.90 0.61
CA ILE A 80 16.24 -2.46 -0.13
C ILE A 80 17.11 -3.23 0.85
N ASP A 81 17.44 -4.48 0.51
CA ASP A 81 18.51 -5.21 1.17
C ASP A 81 19.78 -5.14 0.31
N ALA A 82 20.76 -4.37 0.78
CA ALA A 82 22.04 -4.17 0.14
C ALA A 82 23.23 -4.67 1.02
N ARG A 83 22.96 -5.52 2.01
CA ARG A 83 24.00 -6.05 2.91
C ARG A 83 25.06 -6.84 2.15
N LYS A 84 24.68 -7.47 1.06
CA LYS A 84 25.59 -8.17 0.13
C LYS A 84 25.64 -7.39 -1.18
N LYS A 85 26.79 -6.80 -1.51
CA LYS A 85 26.97 -6.00 -2.73
C LYS A 85 26.60 -6.74 -4.02
N GLN A 86 26.75 -8.06 -4.04
CA GLN A 86 26.48 -8.90 -5.22
C GLN A 86 25.01 -9.38 -5.29
N ASP A 87 24.22 -9.18 -4.23
CA ASP A 87 22.85 -9.65 -4.13
C ASP A 87 21.96 -8.53 -3.53
N VAL A 88 21.89 -7.42 -4.26
CA VAL A 88 21.00 -6.31 -3.90
C VAL A 88 19.60 -6.62 -4.40
N HIS A 89 18.62 -6.62 -3.50
CA HIS A 89 17.25 -6.93 -3.84
C HIS A 89 16.27 -6.13 -2.99
N TYR A 90 15.01 -6.07 -3.44
CA TYR A 90 13.92 -5.51 -2.66
C TYR A 90 13.39 -6.53 -1.66
N VAL A 91 12.95 -6.02 -0.51
CA VAL A 91 12.24 -6.80 0.51
C VAL A 91 10.88 -6.15 0.74
N TYR A 92 9.84 -6.92 0.52
CA TYR A 92 8.46 -6.47 0.59
C TYR A 92 7.76 -6.98 1.84
N THR A 93 6.86 -6.14 2.37
CA THR A 93 5.78 -6.53 3.27
C THR A 93 4.47 -6.25 2.56
N VAL A 94 3.63 -7.24 2.47
CA VAL A 94 2.32 -7.15 1.80
C VAL A 94 1.21 -7.64 2.71
N ASP A 95 0.04 -7.06 2.54
CA ASP A 95 -1.21 -7.58 3.08
C ASP A 95 -1.99 -8.24 1.96
N VAL A 96 -2.46 -9.44 2.20
CA VAL A 96 -3.12 -10.28 1.20
C VAL A 96 -4.48 -10.68 1.73
N SER A 97 -5.52 -10.55 0.90
CA SER A 97 -6.81 -11.19 1.12
C SER A 97 -6.94 -12.44 0.26
N LEU A 98 -7.57 -13.45 0.79
CA LEU A 98 -7.94 -14.65 0.06
C LEU A 98 -9.45 -14.62 -0.21
N LYS A 99 -9.89 -15.45 -1.14
CA LYS A 99 -11.34 -15.64 -1.38
C LYS A 99 -12.03 -16.29 -0.17
N SER A 100 -11.29 -17.04 0.62
CA SER A 100 -11.74 -17.68 1.88
C SER A 100 -10.55 -18.35 2.57
N GLY A 101 -10.67 -18.55 3.89
CA GLY A 101 -9.77 -19.40 4.66
C GLY A 101 -8.43 -18.76 5.05
N GLU A 102 -8.44 -17.47 5.37
CA GLU A 102 -7.24 -16.73 5.81
C GLU A 102 -6.60 -17.35 7.06
N GLU A 103 -7.41 -17.66 8.07
CA GLU A 103 -6.92 -18.26 9.32
C GLU A 103 -6.22 -19.60 9.07
N GLN A 104 -6.87 -20.47 8.30
CA GLN A 104 -6.32 -21.78 7.96
C GLN A 104 -5.04 -21.68 7.13
N ALA A 105 -4.95 -20.66 6.25
CA ALA A 105 -3.75 -20.43 5.46
C ALA A 105 -2.57 -19.98 6.35
N VAL A 106 -2.82 -19.14 7.35
CA VAL A 106 -1.79 -18.70 8.31
C VAL A 106 -1.34 -19.86 9.20
N GLU A 107 -2.26 -20.63 9.75
CA GLU A 107 -1.95 -21.82 10.55
C GLU A 107 -1.12 -22.84 9.76
N ARG A 108 -1.54 -23.14 8.53
CA ARG A 108 -0.83 -24.07 7.64
C ARG A 108 0.56 -23.57 7.28
N ALA A 109 0.71 -22.26 7.07
CA ALA A 109 2.02 -21.69 6.77
C ALA A 109 2.98 -21.79 7.97
N GLY A 110 2.50 -21.65 9.21
CA GLY A 110 3.25 -21.85 10.45
C GLY A 110 4.51 -20.99 10.59
N LYS A 111 4.57 -19.84 9.94
CA LYS A 111 5.77 -19.00 9.83
C LYS A 111 5.63 -17.72 10.67
N LYS A 112 6.69 -17.36 11.40
CA LYS A 112 6.72 -16.16 12.24
C LYS A 112 6.56 -14.83 11.47
N ASN A 113 6.83 -14.82 10.17
CA ASN A 113 6.70 -13.64 9.31
C ASN A 113 5.34 -13.55 8.61
N ILE A 114 4.39 -14.40 8.98
CA ILE A 114 3.02 -14.43 8.47
C ILE A 114 2.07 -14.30 9.65
N ALA A 115 1.17 -13.32 9.61
CA ALA A 115 0.22 -13.07 10.67
C ALA A 115 -1.10 -12.52 10.13
N LEU A 116 -2.20 -12.81 10.82
CA LEU A 116 -3.47 -12.13 10.58
C LEU A 116 -3.38 -10.68 11.04
N VAL A 117 -3.91 -9.78 10.24
CA VAL A 117 -4.01 -8.36 10.56
C VAL A 117 -5.39 -7.84 10.18
N THR A 118 -5.92 -6.96 11.01
CA THR A 118 -7.11 -6.18 10.68
C THR A 118 -6.64 -4.78 10.34
N PRO A 119 -6.72 -4.35 9.07
CA PRO A 119 -6.35 -3.01 8.67
C PRO A 119 -7.20 -1.97 9.41
N LYS A 120 -6.53 -1.05 10.08
CA LYS A 120 -7.20 0.08 10.73
C LYS A 120 -7.15 1.27 9.78
N PRO A 121 -8.27 1.69 9.17
CA PRO A 121 -8.28 2.89 8.38
C PRO A 121 -7.97 4.09 9.26
N TYR A 122 -7.23 5.04 8.72
CA TYR A 122 -7.04 6.30 9.41
C TYR A 122 -8.34 7.08 9.38
N VAL A 123 -8.90 7.31 10.55
CA VAL A 123 -10.09 8.14 10.72
C VAL A 123 -9.64 9.58 10.98
N PHE A 124 -10.02 10.47 10.08
CA PHE A 124 -9.76 11.90 10.29
C PHE A 124 -10.61 12.39 11.46
N PRO A 125 -10.02 13.11 12.43
CA PRO A 125 -10.80 13.67 13.51
C PRO A 125 -11.81 14.68 12.97
N GLU A 126 -13.02 14.64 13.46
CA GLU A 126 -14.01 15.66 13.15
C GLU A 126 -13.57 16.99 13.81
N VAL A 127 -13.34 17.98 12.99
CA VAL A 127 -12.97 19.33 13.45
C VAL A 127 -14.19 20.22 13.33
N LYS A 128 -14.77 20.60 14.46
CA LYS A 128 -15.82 21.61 14.51
C LYS A 128 -15.17 23.00 14.38
N ARG A 129 -15.56 23.74 13.36
CA ARG A 129 -15.09 25.13 13.17
C ARG A 129 -15.48 25.97 14.38
N ARG A 130 -14.48 26.51 15.08
CA ARG A 130 -14.70 27.36 16.28
C ARG A 130 -14.53 28.84 16.02
N SER A 131 -13.94 29.24 14.88
CA SER A 131 -13.73 30.65 14.55
C SER A 131 -14.28 30.99 13.16
N GLY A 132 -14.75 32.22 12.97
CA GLY A 132 -15.18 32.71 11.67
C GLY A 132 -14.03 33.09 10.73
N THR A 133 -12.77 32.88 11.15
CA THR A 133 -11.58 33.26 10.38
C THR A 133 -11.04 32.03 9.62
N MET A 134 -10.49 32.29 8.43
CA MET A 134 -9.82 31.26 7.65
C MET A 134 -8.50 30.85 8.33
N PRO A 135 -8.20 29.53 8.42
CA PRO A 135 -6.92 29.07 8.93
C PRO A 135 -5.81 29.40 7.92
N VAL A 136 -4.65 29.77 8.44
CA VAL A 136 -3.44 30.02 7.62
C VAL A 136 -2.40 28.96 7.94
N VAL A 137 -1.89 28.30 6.92
CA VAL A 137 -0.81 27.32 7.05
C VAL A 137 0.49 27.96 6.60
N VAL A 138 1.44 28.09 7.53
CA VAL A 138 2.77 28.66 7.25
C VAL A 138 3.77 27.52 7.14
N GLY A 139 4.42 27.42 5.98
CA GLY A 139 5.39 26.39 5.66
C GLY A 139 4.86 25.29 4.72
N MET A 140 5.70 24.91 3.75
CA MET A 140 5.36 23.95 2.68
C MET A 140 6.11 22.61 2.83
N GLY A 141 6.55 22.31 4.05
CA GLY A 141 7.09 20.99 4.39
C GLY A 141 5.98 19.93 4.50
N PRO A 142 6.34 18.65 4.75
CA PRO A 142 5.35 17.56 4.85
C PRO A 142 4.22 17.88 5.85
N ALA A 143 4.54 18.42 7.00
CA ALA A 143 3.55 18.79 8.02
C ALA A 143 2.57 19.86 7.53
N GLY A 144 3.07 20.91 6.85
CA GLY A 144 2.22 21.97 6.31
C GLY A 144 1.30 21.49 5.18
N LEU A 145 1.81 20.63 4.29
CA LEU A 145 1.01 20.03 3.22
C LEU A 145 -0.11 19.14 3.77
N PHE A 146 0.18 18.31 4.77
CA PHE A 146 -0.85 17.49 5.42
C PHE A 146 -1.84 18.35 6.21
N ALA A 147 -1.40 19.39 6.90
CA ALA A 147 -2.30 20.32 7.59
C ALA A 147 -3.26 20.99 6.60
N ALA A 148 -2.75 21.51 5.48
CA ALA A 148 -3.58 22.11 4.44
C ALA A 148 -4.60 21.13 3.85
N LEU A 149 -4.15 19.89 3.56
CA LEU A 149 -5.03 18.83 3.07
C LEU A 149 -6.14 18.49 4.07
N PHE A 150 -5.82 18.45 5.35
CA PHE A 150 -6.78 18.19 6.42
C PHE A 150 -7.83 19.29 6.52
N LEU A 151 -7.39 20.53 6.53
CA LEU A 151 -8.28 21.71 6.59
C LEU A 151 -9.22 21.74 5.38
N ALA A 152 -8.68 21.51 4.18
CA ALA A 152 -9.48 21.48 2.96
C ALA A 152 -10.52 20.36 2.96
N ARG A 153 -10.15 19.14 3.39
CA ARG A 153 -11.08 18.02 3.43
C ARG A 153 -12.21 18.17 4.43
N ASN A 154 -11.98 18.89 5.52
CA ASN A 154 -13.01 19.15 6.54
C ASN A 154 -13.81 20.43 6.26
N CYS A 155 -13.68 21.02 5.06
CA CYS A 155 -14.38 22.25 4.66
C CYS A 155 -14.19 23.39 5.67
N ILE A 156 -12.97 23.53 6.19
CA ILE A 156 -12.59 24.61 7.13
C ILE A 156 -11.98 25.79 6.35
N LEU A 157 -12.02 25.72 5.04
CA LEU A 157 -11.61 26.78 4.14
C LEU A 157 -12.78 27.70 3.81
#